data_29d94428b001b79c6b64643d8fd992fd
#
_entry.id   29d94428b001b79c6b64643d8fd992fd
#
_cell.length_a   1.000
_cell.length_b   1.000
_cell.length_c   1.000
_cell.angle_alpha   90.00
_cell.angle_beta   90.00
_cell.angle_gamma   90.00
#
_symmetry.space_group_name_H-M   'P 1'
#
loop_
_entity.id
_entity.type
_entity.pdbx_description
1 polymer ?
#
loop_
_entity_poly.entity_id
_entity_poly.type
_entity_poly.pdbx_seq_one_letter_code
_entity_poly.pdbx_strand_id
1 'polypeptide(L)'
;MLAAVDARNIERTIRKLVSFGTRNTLSDPNNPTRGVGAARDWIYSELLRISEATGGRLRVEKQTFEQAKAARVPSPTMITNVVATLPGTQPSSADRIYVVSGHYDSMCTSPTDATCDAPGANDDASGVAAVIEMARVMAPHKFDATVIFMAVAGEEQGLLGSTYFAQQAKEQNWNIEAMFTNDIVGNTLGGNGVRDRRTIRVFSEGVPTNESEAEATTRRGVGGENDSASRQLARFIKEAGAAYLPAVNVMMVYRRDRYLRGGDHIPFLERGFAAVRFTEPNEDYTHQHQNVRVENGVKYGDLPEHVDFGYVAQVARVNAAALATLALAPSKPRNVAILTQRLTNDTDLKWDANIDTDLAGYEIVWRDTTSPVWTNSRSVGNVTSFTMKGMSKDNYFFGVRAVDRDGNRSPVSFPKPLR
;
A
#
# COMPACT_ATOMS: atom_id res chain seq x y z
N MET A 1 -7.74 10.61 -15.11
CA MET A 1 -7.85 9.88 -13.85
C MET A 1 -7.48 10.73 -12.64
N LEU A 2 -6.24 11.15 -12.41
CA LEU A 2 -5.82 11.88 -11.19
C LEU A 2 -6.57 13.19 -10.94
N ALA A 3 -6.88 13.98 -12.00
CA ALA A 3 -7.65 15.19 -11.88
C ALA A 3 -9.13 14.96 -11.46
N ALA A 4 -9.62 13.74 -11.58
CA ALA A 4 -10.98 13.38 -11.19
C ALA A 4 -11.12 13.03 -9.69
N VAL A 5 -10.00 12.93 -8.93
CA VAL A 5 -10.02 12.77 -7.49
C VAL A 5 -10.57 14.04 -6.83
N ASP A 6 -11.68 13.91 -6.10
CA ASP A 6 -12.44 15.03 -5.53
C ASP A 6 -12.49 14.95 -4.00
N ALA A 7 -11.94 15.97 -3.35
CA ALA A 7 -11.96 16.10 -1.89
C ALA A 7 -13.39 16.12 -1.28
N ARG A 8 -14.40 16.56 -2.05
CA ARG A 8 -15.81 16.53 -1.60
C ARG A 8 -16.37 15.13 -1.49
N ASN A 9 -15.97 14.22 -2.38
CA ASN A 9 -16.34 12.81 -2.25
C ASN A 9 -15.70 12.16 -1.02
N ILE A 10 -14.43 12.48 -0.77
CA ILE A 10 -13.68 12.05 0.40
C ILE A 10 -14.36 12.57 1.67
N GLU A 11 -14.66 13.86 1.75
CA GLU A 11 -15.39 14.45 2.88
C GLU A 11 -16.73 13.75 3.13
N ARG A 12 -17.54 13.55 2.07
CA ARG A 12 -18.82 12.83 2.17
C ARG A 12 -18.64 11.43 2.76
N THR A 13 -17.63 10.70 2.29
CA THR A 13 -17.33 9.35 2.77
C THR A 13 -16.92 9.35 4.24
N ILE A 14 -15.99 10.22 4.64
CA ILE A 14 -15.52 10.32 6.03
C ILE A 14 -16.69 10.69 6.95
N ARG A 15 -17.47 11.74 6.61
CA ARG A 15 -18.63 12.16 7.41
C ARG A 15 -19.68 11.06 7.51
N LYS A 16 -19.88 10.27 6.46
CA LYS A 16 -20.80 9.13 6.49
C LYS A 16 -20.31 8.01 7.42
N LEU A 17 -19.02 7.65 7.35
CA LEU A 17 -18.44 6.64 8.24
C LEU A 17 -18.50 7.08 9.71
N VAL A 18 -18.19 8.34 9.99
CA VAL A 18 -18.33 8.94 11.33
C VAL A 18 -19.77 8.92 11.84
N SER A 19 -20.76 9.10 10.97
CA SER A 19 -22.17 9.12 11.35
C SER A 19 -22.69 7.80 11.93
N PHE A 20 -21.95 6.69 11.79
CA PHE A 20 -22.27 5.42 12.43
C PHE A 20 -21.90 5.37 13.92
N GLY A 21 -21.35 6.44 14.49
CA GLY A 21 -21.07 6.64 15.92
C GLY A 21 -19.88 5.82 16.41
N THR A 22 -19.88 4.53 16.22
CA THR A 22 -18.74 3.63 16.37
C THR A 22 -18.66 2.71 15.15
N ARG A 23 -17.46 2.21 14.86
CA ARG A 23 -17.27 1.13 13.90
C ARG A 23 -16.43 0.02 14.53
N ASN A 24 -16.41 -0.04 15.88
CA ASN A 24 -15.68 -1.09 16.58
C ASN A 24 -16.06 -2.47 16.06
N THR A 25 -15.08 -3.29 15.73
CA THR A 25 -15.27 -4.64 15.15
C THR A 25 -16.20 -5.54 15.99
N LEU A 26 -16.24 -5.31 17.30
CA LEU A 26 -17.09 -6.07 18.24
C LEU A 26 -18.49 -5.48 18.41
N SER A 27 -18.83 -4.36 17.73
CA SER A 27 -20.15 -3.78 17.78
C SER A 27 -21.16 -4.63 17.01
N ASP A 28 -22.46 -4.35 17.20
CA ASP A 28 -23.55 -5.15 16.59
C ASP A 28 -23.42 -5.20 15.05
N PRO A 29 -23.19 -6.39 14.46
CA PRO A 29 -23.01 -6.55 13.01
C PRO A 29 -24.31 -6.42 12.23
N ASN A 30 -25.47 -6.37 12.89
CA ASN A 30 -26.81 -6.35 12.29
C ASN A 30 -27.53 -5.01 12.46
N ASN A 31 -26.99 -4.08 13.24
CA ASN A 31 -27.60 -2.76 13.41
C ASN A 31 -27.46 -1.95 12.10
N PRO A 32 -28.56 -1.45 11.48
CA PRO A 32 -28.50 -0.80 10.18
C PRO A 32 -28.01 0.66 10.22
N THR A 33 -27.90 1.26 11.40
CA THR A 33 -27.60 2.71 11.55
C THR A 33 -26.37 3.00 12.39
N ARG A 34 -25.89 2.05 13.19
CA ARG A 34 -24.74 2.22 14.07
C ARG A 34 -23.84 0.97 14.04
N GLY A 35 -22.54 1.15 14.19
CA GLY A 35 -21.58 0.06 14.36
C GLY A 35 -20.96 -0.45 13.07
N VAL A 36 -20.16 -1.50 13.24
CA VAL A 36 -19.38 -2.11 12.17
C VAL A 36 -20.23 -2.65 11.01
N GLY A 37 -21.42 -3.22 11.33
CA GLY A 37 -22.34 -3.76 10.33
C GLY A 37 -22.89 -2.68 9.40
N ALA A 38 -23.34 -1.54 9.96
CA ALA A 38 -23.83 -0.42 9.19
C ALA A 38 -22.75 0.17 8.26
N ALA A 39 -21.52 0.30 8.76
CA ALA A 39 -20.40 0.78 7.97
C ALA A 39 -20.04 -0.19 6.83
N ARG A 40 -19.91 -1.49 7.13
CA ARG A 40 -19.68 -2.56 6.15
C ARG A 40 -20.69 -2.50 5.00
N ASP A 41 -21.97 -2.45 5.33
CA ASP A 41 -23.04 -2.53 4.35
C ASP A 41 -23.13 -1.25 3.50
N TRP A 42 -22.84 -0.11 4.09
CA TRP A 42 -22.74 1.13 3.35
C TRP A 42 -21.52 1.15 2.38
N ILE A 43 -20.32 0.72 2.84
CA ILE A 43 -19.12 0.62 1.98
C ILE A 43 -19.40 -0.33 0.80
N TYR A 44 -19.99 -1.48 1.08
CA TYR A 44 -20.39 -2.45 0.06
C TYR A 44 -21.32 -1.83 -0.98
N SER A 45 -22.36 -1.13 -0.52
CA SER A 45 -23.31 -0.45 -1.41
C SER A 45 -22.69 0.66 -2.24
N GLU A 46 -21.75 1.43 -1.65
CA GLU A 46 -21.07 2.51 -2.38
C GLU A 46 -20.13 1.95 -3.47
N LEU A 47 -19.41 0.87 -3.20
CA LEU A 47 -18.59 0.18 -4.19
C LEU A 47 -19.43 -0.49 -5.29
N LEU A 48 -20.60 -1.05 -4.95
CA LEU A 48 -21.56 -1.55 -5.96
C LEU A 48 -22.07 -0.42 -6.86
N ARG A 49 -22.39 0.74 -6.30
CA ARG A 49 -22.81 1.92 -7.09
C ARG A 49 -21.70 2.36 -8.06
N ILE A 50 -20.44 2.30 -7.64
CA ILE A 50 -19.28 2.57 -8.52
C ILE A 50 -19.22 1.51 -9.63
N SER A 51 -19.41 0.24 -9.29
CA SER A 51 -19.42 -0.87 -10.24
C SER A 51 -20.50 -0.65 -11.32
N GLU A 52 -21.74 -0.38 -10.91
CA GLU A 52 -22.85 -0.12 -11.82
C GLU A 52 -22.57 1.07 -12.75
N ALA A 53 -22.07 2.17 -12.21
CA ALA A 53 -21.70 3.36 -12.97
C ALA A 53 -20.57 3.12 -14.00
N THR A 54 -19.83 2.03 -13.87
CA THR A 54 -18.69 1.66 -14.73
C THR A 54 -18.92 0.38 -15.52
N GLY A 55 -20.19 -0.02 -15.68
CA GLY A 55 -20.60 -1.16 -16.50
C GLY A 55 -20.32 -2.53 -15.87
N GLY A 56 -20.28 -2.62 -14.55
CA GLY A 56 -20.13 -3.88 -13.80
C GLY A 56 -18.73 -4.49 -13.80
N ARG A 57 -17.72 -3.74 -14.22
CA ARG A 57 -16.33 -4.24 -14.29
C ARG A 57 -15.70 -4.44 -12.91
N LEU A 58 -16.07 -3.60 -11.95
CA LEU A 58 -15.60 -3.71 -10.57
C LEU A 58 -16.43 -4.80 -9.87
N ARG A 59 -15.82 -5.92 -9.53
CA ARG A 59 -16.47 -7.03 -8.82
C ARG A 59 -16.38 -6.78 -7.33
N VAL A 60 -17.54 -6.69 -6.65
CA VAL A 60 -17.59 -6.34 -5.23
C VAL A 60 -18.13 -7.52 -4.43
N GLU A 61 -17.43 -7.90 -3.39
CA GLU A 61 -17.81 -9.02 -2.51
C GLU A 61 -17.56 -8.70 -1.02
N LYS A 62 -18.22 -9.47 -0.16
CA LYS A 62 -18.00 -9.49 1.28
C LYS A 62 -17.23 -10.76 1.62
N GLN A 63 -15.98 -10.62 2.06
CA GLN A 63 -15.15 -11.72 2.51
C GLN A 63 -15.33 -11.88 4.02
N THR A 64 -16.10 -12.88 4.46
CA THR A 64 -16.46 -13.08 5.86
C THR A 64 -15.81 -14.33 6.42
N PHE A 65 -15.30 -14.24 7.65
CA PHE A 65 -14.72 -15.36 8.40
C PHE A 65 -15.03 -15.22 9.89
N GLU A 66 -14.97 -16.32 10.62
CA GLU A 66 -15.07 -16.32 12.08
C GLU A 66 -13.67 -16.20 12.70
N GLN A 67 -13.50 -15.18 13.53
CA GLN A 67 -12.34 -15.02 14.37
C GLN A 67 -12.61 -15.66 15.74
N ALA A 68 -11.80 -16.63 16.11
CA ALA A 68 -11.85 -17.24 17.45
C ALA A 68 -11.44 -16.22 18.53
N LYS A 69 -11.77 -16.53 19.79
CA LYS A 69 -11.34 -15.70 20.94
C LYS A 69 -9.84 -15.41 20.90
N ALA A 70 -9.48 -14.13 21.07
CA ALA A 70 -8.12 -13.60 21.08
C ALA A 70 -7.98 -12.50 22.14
N ALA A 71 -6.80 -11.91 22.25
CA ALA A 71 -6.53 -10.89 23.28
C ALA A 71 -7.50 -9.71 23.28
N ARG A 72 -7.88 -9.22 22.07
CA ARG A 72 -8.83 -8.12 21.88
C ARG A 72 -10.17 -8.59 21.27
N VAL A 73 -10.42 -9.90 21.24
CA VAL A 73 -11.65 -10.52 20.76
C VAL A 73 -12.16 -11.46 21.85
N PRO A 74 -13.04 -11.01 22.76
CA PRO A 74 -13.41 -11.76 23.97
C PRO A 74 -14.25 -13.01 23.70
N SER A 75 -14.93 -13.09 22.54
CA SER A 75 -15.73 -14.23 22.08
C SER A 75 -15.60 -14.41 20.57
N PRO A 76 -15.92 -15.60 20.01
CA PRO A 76 -15.93 -15.79 18.55
C PRO A 76 -16.76 -14.70 17.86
N THR A 77 -16.16 -14.06 16.86
CA THR A 77 -16.73 -12.87 16.20
C THR A 77 -16.60 -13.00 14.68
N MET A 78 -17.72 -12.74 13.97
CA MET A 78 -17.72 -12.70 12.51
C MET A 78 -17.10 -11.38 12.03
N ILE A 79 -16.04 -11.47 11.25
CA ILE A 79 -15.32 -10.34 10.65
C ILE A 79 -15.54 -10.37 9.14
N THR A 80 -15.73 -9.20 8.54
CA THR A 80 -16.03 -9.09 7.11
C THR A 80 -15.19 -7.99 6.47
N ASN A 81 -14.32 -8.35 5.54
CA ASN A 81 -13.70 -7.39 4.62
C ASN A 81 -14.68 -7.08 3.48
N VAL A 82 -14.64 -5.85 2.97
CA VAL A 82 -15.31 -5.49 1.71
C VAL A 82 -14.24 -5.36 0.64
N VAL A 83 -14.32 -6.20 -0.38
CA VAL A 83 -13.30 -6.35 -1.41
C VAL A 83 -13.89 -5.99 -2.77
N ALA A 84 -13.23 -5.10 -3.51
CA ALA A 84 -13.62 -4.71 -4.85
C ALA A 84 -12.48 -4.96 -5.83
N THR A 85 -12.66 -5.88 -6.76
CA THR A 85 -11.66 -6.31 -7.72
C THR A 85 -11.92 -5.70 -9.09
N LEU A 86 -10.97 -4.93 -9.61
CA LEU A 86 -10.92 -4.46 -10.99
C LEU A 86 -10.01 -5.39 -11.79
N PRO A 87 -10.54 -6.30 -12.61
CA PRO A 87 -9.73 -7.27 -13.32
C PRO A 87 -8.82 -6.64 -14.35
N GLY A 88 -7.59 -7.15 -14.45
CA GLY A 88 -6.67 -6.84 -15.53
C GLY A 88 -7.21 -7.29 -16.90
N THR A 89 -6.78 -6.61 -17.95
CA THR A 89 -7.28 -6.87 -19.32
C THR A 89 -6.24 -7.48 -20.25
N GLN A 90 -4.96 -7.49 -19.87
CA GLN A 90 -3.90 -8.10 -20.65
C GLN A 90 -3.70 -9.57 -20.20
N PRO A 91 -3.89 -10.59 -21.06
CA PRO A 91 -3.84 -11.99 -20.64
C PRO A 91 -2.52 -12.42 -19.99
N SER A 92 -1.38 -11.84 -20.38
CA SER A 92 -0.07 -12.12 -19.80
C SER A 92 0.18 -11.45 -18.45
N SER A 93 -0.68 -10.54 -18.04
CA SER A 93 -0.48 -9.69 -16.86
C SER A 93 -1.67 -9.65 -15.90
N ALA A 94 -2.82 -10.20 -16.31
CA ALA A 94 -4.07 -10.14 -15.53
C ALA A 94 -4.00 -10.90 -14.19
N ASP A 95 -3.08 -11.86 -14.06
CA ASP A 95 -2.82 -12.60 -12.83
C ASP A 95 -1.97 -11.83 -11.82
N ARG A 96 -1.29 -10.76 -12.25
CA ARG A 96 -0.60 -9.84 -11.33
C ARG A 96 -1.62 -9.01 -10.57
N ILE A 97 -1.45 -8.92 -9.26
CA ILE A 97 -2.41 -8.27 -8.37
C ILE A 97 -1.72 -7.17 -7.59
N TYR A 98 -2.35 -6.00 -7.57
CA TYR A 98 -2.00 -4.85 -6.75
C TYR A 98 -3.13 -4.56 -5.78
N VAL A 99 -2.84 -4.55 -4.48
CA VAL A 99 -3.84 -4.34 -3.43
C VAL A 99 -3.68 -2.97 -2.81
N VAL A 100 -4.79 -2.28 -2.54
CA VAL A 100 -4.82 -1.06 -1.74
C VAL A 100 -5.91 -1.15 -0.68
N SER A 101 -5.59 -0.81 0.57
CA SER A 101 -6.53 -0.90 1.69
C SER A 101 -6.56 0.33 2.59
N GLY A 102 -7.64 0.44 3.35
CA GLY A 102 -7.83 1.16 4.58
C GLY A 102 -8.74 0.35 5.49
N HIS A 103 -8.65 0.51 6.82
CA HIS A 103 -9.51 -0.22 7.72
C HIS A 103 -10.75 0.58 8.09
N TYR A 104 -11.93 -0.06 8.07
CA TYR A 104 -13.16 0.66 8.34
C TYR A 104 -13.65 0.53 9.78
N ASP A 105 -13.03 -0.36 10.56
CA ASP A 105 -13.25 -0.39 12.01
C ASP A 105 -12.59 0.81 12.68
N SER A 106 -13.01 1.10 13.90
CA SER A 106 -12.50 2.18 14.74
C SER A 106 -12.59 1.81 16.20
N MET A 107 -11.77 2.43 17.04
CA MET A 107 -11.83 2.24 18.49
C MET A 107 -11.79 3.57 19.23
N CYS A 108 -12.33 3.58 20.44
CA CYS A 108 -12.05 4.61 21.44
C CYS A 108 -10.82 4.19 22.27
N THR A 109 -10.66 4.72 23.48
CA THR A 109 -9.51 4.38 24.33
C THR A 109 -9.40 2.87 24.64
N SER A 110 -10.52 2.16 24.67
CA SER A 110 -10.54 0.71 24.87
C SER A 110 -10.86 -0.02 23.55
N PRO A 111 -9.99 -0.90 23.04
CA PRO A 111 -10.24 -1.65 21.80
C PRO A 111 -11.40 -2.66 21.91
N THR A 112 -11.81 -2.99 23.14
CA THR A 112 -12.90 -3.96 23.40
C THR A 112 -14.22 -3.29 23.81
N ASP A 113 -14.26 -1.94 23.92
CA ASP A 113 -15.50 -1.23 24.16
C ASP A 113 -16.26 -1.01 22.84
N ALA A 114 -17.22 -1.88 22.58
CA ALA A 114 -18.05 -1.87 21.37
C ALA A 114 -19.17 -0.82 21.41
N THR A 115 -19.33 -0.09 22.52
CA THR A 115 -20.48 0.81 22.77
C THR A 115 -20.09 2.29 22.77
N CYS A 116 -18.84 2.61 23.05
CA CYS A 116 -18.35 3.99 23.06
C CYS A 116 -18.51 4.65 21.69
N ASP A 117 -18.63 5.98 21.68
CA ASP A 117 -18.48 6.74 20.45
C ASP A 117 -17.00 6.75 20.01
N ALA A 118 -16.77 6.15 18.84
CA ALA A 118 -15.47 6.04 18.19
C ALA A 118 -15.59 6.51 16.74
N PRO A 119 -15.64 7.83 16.50
CA PRO A 119 -15.90 8.37 15.15
C PRO A 119 -14.83 7.98 14.14
N GLY A 120 -13.54 7.85 14.55
CA GLY A 120 -12.46 7.39 13.71
C GLY A 120 -12.40 8.11 12.36
N ALA A 121 -12.40 9.46 12.38
CA ALA A 121 -12.45 10.24 11.16
C ALA A 121 -11.13 10.16 10.37
N ASN A 122 -10.02 10.17 11.09
CA ASN A 122 -8.68 10.02 10.54
C ASN A 122 -8.18 8.56 10.65
N ASP A 123 -8.48 7.89 11.76
CA ASP A 123 -8.16 6.50 12.04
C ASP A 123 -9.44 5.62 12.02
N ASP A 124 -9.89 4.95 10.87
CA ASP A 124 -9.26 5.16 9.57
C ASP A 124 -10.31 5.38 8.47
N ALA A 125 -11.32 6.23 8.76
CA ALA A 125 -12.23 6.65 7.69
C ALA A 125 -11.49 7.42 6.60
N SER A 126 -10.32 8.02 6.89
CA SER A 126 -9.50 8.73 5.91
C SER A 126 -8.92 7.78 4.86
N GLY A 127 -8.34 6.64 5.28
CA GLY A 127 -7.84 5.63 4.37
C GLY A 127 -8.95 4.95 3.57
N VAL A 128 -10.05 4.58 4.22
CA VAL A 128 -11.22 4.02 3.51
C VAL A 128 -11.75 4.99 2.45
N ALA A 129 -11.83 6.28 2.76
CA ALA A 129 -12.29 7.29 1.80
C ALA A 129 -11.32 7.42 0.62
N ALA A 130 -10.02 7.35 0.86
CA ALA A 130 -9.02 7.32 -0.21
C ALA A 130 -9.20 6.07 -1.10
N VAL A 131 -9.42 4.89 -0.52
CA VAL A 131 -9.64 3.63 -1.25
C VAL A 131 -10.90 3.70 -2.13
N ILE A 132 -12.03 4.15 -1.58
CA ILE A 132 -13.29 4.28 -2.33
C ILE A 132 -13.13 5.30 -3.46
N GLU A 133 -12.48 6.42 -3.22
CA GLU A 133 -12.25 7.43 -4.24
C GLU A 133 -11.32 6.93 -5.35
N MET A 134 -10.28 6.16 -5.01
CA MET A 134 -9.44 5.48 -6.00
C MET A 134 -10.23 4.47 -6.83
N ALA A 135 -11.06 3.64 -6.21
CA ALA A 135 -11.95 2.73 -6.92
C ALA A 135 -12.82 3.48 -7.93
N ARG A 136 -13.42 4.63 -7.51
CA ARG A 136 -14.26 5.47 -8.37
C ARG A 136 -13.52 6.01 -9.59
N VAL A 137 -12.29 6.51 -9.40
CA VAL A 137 -11.55 7.14 -10.51
C VAL A 137 -10.82 6.14 -11.38
N MET A 138 -10.51 4.95 -10.88
CA MET A 138 -9.78 3.90 -11.61
C MET A 138 -10.71 2.95 -12.36
N ALA A 139 -11.89 2.61 -11.83
CA ALA A 139 -12.81 1.65 -12.43
C ALA A 139 -13.23 1.93 -13.89
N PRO A 140 -13.34 3.21 -14.36
CA PRO A 140 -13.61 3.49 -15.78
C PRO A 140 -12.46 3.13 -16.73
N HIS A 141 -11.23 2.92 -16.21
CA HIS A 141 -10.04 2.69 -17.01
C HIS A 141 -9.70 1.21 -17.12
N LYS A 142 -9.01 0.82 -18.18
CA LYS A 142 -8.45 -0.52 -18.37
C LYS A 142 -6.99 -0.52 -17.91
N PHE A 143 -6.62 -1.56 -17.19
CA PHE A 143 -5.24 -1.82 -16.76
C PHE A 143 -4.84 -3.22 -17.22
N ASP A 144 -3.56 -3.48 -17.39
CA ASP A 144 -3.05 -4.77 -17.79
C ASP A 144 -3.16 -5.78 -16.65
N ALA A 145 -2.82 -5.35 -15.45
CA ALA A 145 -2.88 -6.14 -14.22
C ALA A 145 -4.17 -5.85 -13.41
N THR A 146 -4.48 -6.74 -12.49
CA THR A 146 -5.63 -6.65 -11.57
C THR A 146 -5.33 -5.71 -10.41
N VAL A 147 -6.32 -4.86 -10.05
CA VAL A 147 -6.26 -3.99 -8.87
C VAL A 147 -7.37 -4.36 -7.91
N ILE A 148 -7.04 -4.54 -6.64
CA ILE A 148 -7.98 -4.83 -5.56
C ILE A 148 -8.05 -3.63 -4.61
N PHE A 149 -9.25 -3.10 -4.40
CA PHE A 149 -9.57 -2.08 -3.42
C PHE A 149 -10.24 -2.76 -2.24
N MET A 150 -9.71 -2.60 -1.03
CA MET A 150 -10.17 -3.35 0.12
C MET A 150 -10.42 -2.44 1.33
N ALA A 151 -11.61 -2.54 1.91
CA ALA A 151 -11.89 -2.01 3.24
C ALA A 151 -11.87 -3.18 4.22
N VAL A 152 -10.92 -3.19 5.14
CA VAL A 152 -10.71 -4.28 6.11
C VAL A 152 -11.34 -3.97 7.45
N ALA A 153 -11.65 -5.00 8.24
CA ALA A 153 -12.08 -4.88 9.62
C ALA A 153 -11.18 -5.67 10.57
N GLY A 154 -11.22 -5.31 11.84
CA GLY A 154 -10.43 -5.98 12.87
C GLY A 154 -8.96 -5.57 12.87
N GLU A 155 -8.63 -4.42 12.28
CA GLU A 155 -7.29 -3.84 12.40
C GLU A 155 -7.00 -3.55 13.86
N GLU A 156 -7.89 -2.83 14.53
CA GLU A 156 -7.80 -2.40 15.91
C GLU A 156 -7.79 -3.57 16.92
N GLN A 157 -8.30 -4.72 16.53
CA GLN A 157 -8.27 -5.93 17.34
C GLN A 157 -7.06 -6.82 17.05
N GLY A 158 -6.19 -6.43 16.10
CA GLY A 158 -4.92 -7.11 15.82
C GLY A 158 -4.75 -7.53 14.36
N LEU A 159 -5.05 -6.68 13.40
CA LEU A 159 -4.84 -6.88 11.96
C LEU A 159 -5.59 -8.09 11.40
N LEU A 160 -6.80 -8.37 11.91
CA LEU A 160 -7.47 -9.66 11.68
C LEU A 160 -7.92 -9.83 10.23
N GLY A 161 -8.56 -8.80 9.65
CA GLY A 161 -9.06 -8.85 8.28
C GLY A 161 -7.94 -8.96 7.24
N SER A 162 -6.89 -8.18 7.41
CA SER A 162 -5.72 -8.22 6.53
C SER A 162 -4.91 -9.51 6.70
N THR A 163 -4.81 -10.04 7.92
CA THR A 163 -4.21 -11.35 8.19
C THR A 163 -4.93 -12.46 7.45
N TYR A 164 -6.26 -12.49 7.54
CA TYR A 164 -7.08 -13.49 6.83
C TYR A 164 -6.89 -13.38 5.32
N PHE A 165 -7.00 -12.17 4.76
CA PHE A 165 -6.83 -11.96 3.32
C PHE A 165 -5.44 -12.38 2.83
N ALA A 166 -4.38 -11.94 3.52
CA ALA A 166 -3.00 -12.26 3.13
C ALA A 166 -2.70 -13.77 3.25
N GLN A 167 -3.31 -14.45 4.24
CA GLN A 167 -3.21 -15.89 4.38
C GLN A 167 -3.87 -16.62 3.21
N GLN A 168 -5.11 -16.27 2.87
CA GLN A 168 -5.83 -16.84 1.72
C GLN A 168 -5.06 -16.62 0.42
N ALA A 169 -4.53 -15.41 0.22
CA ALA A 169 -3.71 -15.10 -0.95
C ALA A 169 -2.46 -16.00 -1.03
N LYS A 170 -1.79 -16.24 0.11
CA LYS A 170 -0.62 -17.11 0.17
C LYS A 170 -0.97 -18.58 -0.10
N GLU A 171 -2.03 -19.08 0.52
CA GLU A 171 -2.50 -20.48 0.36
C GLU A 171 -2.94 -20.76 -1.08
N GLN A 172 -3.57 -19.79 -1.74
CA GLN A 172 -4.04 -19.90 -3.12
C GLN A 172 -2.99 -19.47 -4.15
N ASN A 173 -1.77 -19.16 -3.72
CA ASN A 173 -0.67 -18.72 -4.58
C ASN A 173 -1.01 -17.51 -5.47
N TRP A 174 -1.75 -16.53 -4.94
CA TRP A 174 -2.04 -15.32 -5.68
C TRP A 174 -0.76 -14.53 -5.96
N ASN A 175 -0.67 -13.99 -7.17
CA ASN A 175 0.49 -13.22 -7.61
C ASN A 175 0.37 -11.74 -7.15
N ILE A 176 0.35 -11.51 -5.82
CA ILE A 176 0.34 -10.15 -5.26
C ILE A 176 1.75 -9.57 -5.39
N GLU A 177 1.91 -8.57 -6.25
CA GLU A 177 3.20 -7.89 -6.47
C GLU A 177 3.40 -6.66 -5.60
N ALA A 178 2.30 -6.01 -5.16
CA ALA A 178 2.35 -4.91 -4.21
C ALA A 178 1.06 -4.78 -3.38
N MET A 179 1.22 -4.30 -2.14
CA MET A 179 0.13 -3.93 -1.25
C MET A 179 0.39 -2.57 -0.62
N PHE A 180 -0.61 -1.69 -0.66
CA PHE A 180 -0.59 -0.35 -0.08
C PHE A 180 -1.63 -0.28 1.03
N THR A 181 -1.21 0.03 2.25
CA THR A 181 -2.16 0.38 3.32
C THR A 181 -2.16 1.89 3.49
N ASN A 182 -3.35 2.48 3.59
CA ASN A 182 -3.57 3.88 3.94
C ASN A 182 -4.20 3.89 5.33
N ASP A 183 -3.50 4.47 6.30
CA ASP A 183 -3.94 4.44 7.68
C ASP A 183 -3.40 5.69 8.38
N ILE A 184 -4.32 6.51 8.90
CA ILE A 184 -4.07 7.85 9.44
C ILE A 184 -3.47 8.76 8.34
N VAL A 185 -4.27 9.13 7.36
CA VAL A 185 -3.83 9.90 6.18
C VAL A 185 -4.56 11.23 6.02
N GLY A 186 -5.12 11.78 7.10
CA GLY A 186 -6.02 12.93 7.02
C GLY A 186 -5.58 14.18 7.77
N ASN A 187 -4.69 14.11 8.73
CA ASN A 187 -4.31 15.28 9.51
C ASN A 187 -3.05 15.97 8.96
N THR A 188 -3.10 17.30 8.88
CA THR A 188 -1.97 18.14 8.45
C THR A 188 -1.40 19.02 9.55
N LEU A 189 -2.00 19.01 10.74
CA LEU A 189 -1.53 19.72 11.92
C LEU A 189 -1.27 18.73 13.05
N GLY A 190 -0.01 18.35 13.24
CA GLY A 190 0.37 17.43 14.31
C GLY A 190 0.20 17.99 15.71
N GLY A 191 0.14 17.12 16.72
CA GLY A 191 0.11 17.48 18.13
C GLY A 191 1.34 18.26 18.62
N ASN A 192 2.40 18.29 17.80
CA ASN A 192 3.60 19.12 17.99
C ASN A 192 3.44 20.57 17.47
N GLY A 193 2.26 20.94 16.95
CA GLY A 193 1.97 22.24 16.35
C GLY A 193 2.52 22.45 14.93
N VAL A 194 3.20 21.46 14.36
CA VAL A 194 3.74 21.54 12.99
C VAL A 194 2.65 21.24 11.97
N ARG A 195 2.46 22.16 11.03
CA ARG A 195 1.56 21.97 9.89
C ARG A 195 2.37 21.56 8.65
N ASP A 196 2.05 20.40 8.09
CA ASP A 196 2.63 19.92 6.83
C ASP A 196 1.52 19.34 5.93
N ARG A 197 1.28 20.00 4.81
CA ARG A 197 0.27 19.63 3.79
C ARG A 197 0.87 18.99 2.56
N ARG A 198 2.18 18.76 2.55
CA ARG A 198 2.89 18.31 1.35
C ARG A 198 3.59 16.98 1.51
N THR A 199 3.95 16.61 2.73
CA THR A 199 4.67 15.35 2.99
C THR A 199 3.69 14.22 3.24
N ILE A 200 3.94 13.08 2.60
CA ILE A 200 3.28 11.80 2.85
C ILE A 200 4.38 10.81 3.24
N ARG A 201 4.30 10.20 4.42
CA ARG A 201 5.25 9.16 4.82
C ARG A 201 4.87 7.84 4.16
N VAL A 202 5.88 7.14 3.62
CA VAL A 202 5.76 5.77 3.11
C VAL A 202 6.75 4.89 3.88
N PHE A 203 6.21 4.07 4.78
CA PHE A 203 7.00 3.10 5.53
C PHE A 203 7.26 1.87 4.66
N SER A 204 8.49 1.38 4.69
CA SER A 204 8.89 0.18 3.98
C SER A 204 10.00 -0.54 4.73
N GLU A 205 9.90 -1.86 4.86
CA GLU A 205 11.00 -2.65 5.44
C GLU A 205 12.19 -2.69 4.48
N GLY A 206 13.40 -2.70 5.05
CA GLY A 206 14.64 -2.85 4.26
C GLY A 206 15.06 -4.30 4.16
N VAL A 207 14.89 -5.02 5.26
CA VAL A 207 15.15 -6.46 5.41
C VAL A 207 13.81 -7.19 5.41
N PRO A 208 13.61 -8.18 4.53
CA PRO A 208 12.36 -8.93 4.49
C PRO A 208 12.08 -9.63 5.82
N THR A 209 10.86 -9.45 6.34
CA THR A 209 10.45 -10.08 7.62
C THR A 209 10.49 -11.61 7.56
N ASN A 210 10.30 -12.19 6.38
CA ASN A 210 10.21 -13.63 6.15
C ASN A 210 11.46 -14.22 5.49
N GLU A 211 12.61 -13.52 5.48
CA GLU A 211 13.82 -14.03 4.84
C GLU A 211 14.36 -15.28 5.56
N SER A 212 14.86 -16.22 4.79
CA SER A 212 15.59 -17.40 5.30
C SER A 212 17.02 -17.02 5.72
N GLU A 213 17.67 -17.86 6.54
CA GLU A 213 19.07 -17.62 6.93
C GLU A 213 20.04 -17.58 5.73
N ALA A 214 19.76 -18.36 4.68
CA ALA A 214 20.54 -18.33 3.44
C ALA A 214 20.40 -16.99 2.71
N GLU A 215 19.18 -16.45 2.65
CA GLU A 215 18.92 -15.12 2.06
C GLU A 215 19.55 -14.02 2.92
N ALA A 216 19.44 -14.10 4.25
CA ALA A 216 20.07 -13.17 5.18
C ALA A 216 21.60 -13.15 5.02
N THR A 217 22.21 -14.33 4.84
CA THR A 217 23.66 -14.44 4.59
C THR A 217 24.05 -13.79 3.27
N THR A 218 23.28 -14.05 2.20
CA THR A 218 23.49 -13.41 0.89
C THR A 218 23.34 -11.90 1.00
N ARG A 219 22.28 -11.41 1.60
CA ARG A 219 21.98 -9.99 1.79
C ARG A 219 23.13 -9.26 2.53
N ARG A 220 23.59 -9.84 3.66
CA ARG A 220 24.76 -9.31 4.39
C ARG A 220 26.01 -9.24 3.52
N GLY A 221 26.21 -10.25 2.68
CA GLY A 221 27.37 -10.31 1.78
C GLY A 221 27.37 -9.30 0.64
N VAL A 222 26.21 -8.73 0.29
CA VAL A 222 26.07 -7.76 -0.81
C VAL A 222 25.66 -6.35 -0.35
N GLY A 223 25.48 -6.13 0.96
CA GLY A 223 25.04 -4.85 1.50
C GLY A 223 23.56 -4.52 1.18
N GLY A 224 22.70 -5.54 1.06
CA GLY A 224 21.32 -5.42 0.59
C GLY A 224 20.31 -5.04 1.68
N GLU A 225 20.72 -4.44 2.80
CA GLU A 225 19.85 -4.10 3.94
C GLU A 225 18.75 -3.09 3.61
N ASN A 226 18.86 -2.40 2.49
CA ASN A 226 17.90 -1.40 2.02
C ASN A 226 17.31 -1.72 0.66
N ASP A 227 17.30 -2.99 0.25
CA ASP A 227 16.94 -3.37 -1.11
C ASP A 227 15.90 -4.50 -1.21
N SER A 228 15.09 -4.68 -0.15
CA SER A 228 13.93 -5.56 -0.17
C SER A 228 12.91 -5.16 -1.26
N ALA A 229 12.02 -6.06 -1.61
CA ALA A 229 10.91 -5.78 -2.53
C ALA A 229 10.02 -4.62 -2.04
N SER A 230 9.77 -4.52 -0.73
CA SER A 230 9.03 -3.42 -0.11
C SER A 230 9.76 -2.08 -0.28
N ARG A 231 11.09 -2.06 -0.11
CA ARG A 231 11.90 -0.85 -0.31
C ARG A 231 11.95 -0.42 -1.78
N GLN A 232 12.01 -1.36 -2.73
CA GLN A 232 11.91 -1.05 -4.16
C GLN A 232 10.52 -0.47 -4.50
N LEU A 233 9.48 -0.99 -3.87
CA LEU A 233 8.12 -0.47 -4.01
C LEU A 233 8.03 0.98 -3.52
N ALA A 234 8.60 1.30 -2.36
CA ALA A 234 8.64 2.67 -1.83
C ALA A 234 9.40 3.64 -2.75
N ARG A 235 10.52 3.20 -3.35
CA ARG A 235 11.25 3.98 -4.37
C ARG A 235 10.39 4.24 -5.59
N PHE A 236 9.69 3.22 -6.07
CA PHE A 236 8.78 3.34 -7.20
C PHE A 236 7.65 4.34 -6.92
N ILE A 237 7.03 4.28 -5.74
CA ILE A 237 6.00 5.24 -5.31
C ILE A 237 6.56 6.66 -5.28
N LYS A 238 7.79 6.84 -4.79
CA LYS A 238 8.46 8.14 -4.77
C LYS A 238 8.72 8.66 -6.20
N GLU A 239 9.16 7.81 -7.12
CA GLU A 239 9.35 8.16 -8.54
C GLU A 239 8.02 8.56 -9.19
N ALA A 240 6.96 7.77 -9.00
CA ALA A 240 5.62 8.08 -9.52
C ALA A 240 5.07 9.38 -8.90
N GLY A 241 5.21 9.57 -7.60
CA GLY A 241 4.83 10.81 -6.93
C GLY A 241 5.55 12.03 -7.51
N ALA A 242 6.85 11.96 -7.71
CA ALA A 242 7.63 13.05 -8.29
C ALA A 242 7.24 13.35 -9.75
N ALA A 243 6.91 12.32 -10.52
CA ALA A 243 6.53 12.47 -11.94
C ALA A 243 5.14 13.10 -12.12
N TYR A 244 4.15 12.68 -11.33
CA TYR A 244 2.75 13.10 -11.52
C TYR A 244 2.29 14.17 -10.55
N LEU A 245 2.92 14.31 -9.40
CA LEU A 245 2.54 15.22 -8.31
C LEU A 245 3.78 15.91 -7.70
N PRO A 246 4.54 16.69 -8.49
CA PRO A 246 5.84 17.25 -8.07
C PRO A 246 5.75 18.18 -6.86
N ALA A 247 4.55 18.68 -6.50
CA ALA A 247 4.34 19.51 -5.32
C ALA A 247 4.22 18.68 -4.03
N VAL A 248 4.10 17.35 -4.13
CA VAL A 248 3.95 16.43 -2.98
C VAL A 248 5.31 15.77 -2.70
N ASN A 249 5.71 15.77 -1.44
CA ASN A 249 6.91 15.09 -0.97
C ASN A 249 6.58 13.68 -0.45
N VAL A 250 6.91 12.65 -1.20
CA VAL A 250 6.86 11.27 -0.72
C VAL A 250 8.12 11.01 0.11
N MET A 251 7.96 10.99 1.44
CA MET A 251 9.01 10.70 2.41
C MET A 251 9.10 9.19 2.65
N MET A 252 10.12 8.54 2.10
CA MET A 252 10.40 7.15 2.44
C MET A 252 10.92 7.05 3.87
N VAL A 253 10.24 6.27 4.70
CA VAL A 253 10.68 5.97 6.07
C VAL A 253 11.27 4.55 6.08
N TYR A 254 12.58 4.47 6.41
CA TYR A 254 13.34 3.23 6.39
C TYR A 254 13.08 2.39 7.64
N ARG A 255 11.84 1.99 7.78
CA ARG A 255 11.33 1.23 8.91
C ARG A 255 10.08 0.49 8.47
N ARG A 256 9.83 -0.69 9.03
CA ARG A 256 8.64 -1.49 8.76
C ARG A 256 7.36 -0.73 9.12
N ASP A 257 7.34 -0.07 10.30
CA ASP A 257 6.28 0.83 10.75
C ASP A 257 6.82 1.76 11.85
N ARG A 258 5.94 2.53 12.49
CA ARG A 258 6.20 3.32 13.70
C ARG A 258 6.76 2.43 14.81
N TYR A 259 7.37 3.05 15.83
CA TYR A 259 7.99 2.29 16.93
C TYR A 259 6.98 1.39 17.63
N LEU A 260 7.21 0.05 17.57
CA LEU A 260 6.40 -1.00 18.22
C LEU A 260 4.91 -0.95 17.88
N ARG A 261 4.56 -0.37 16.72
CA ARG A 261 3.20 -0.31 16.16
C ARG A 261 3.18 -1.06 14.82
N GLY A 262 1.99 -1.29 14.30
CA GLY A 262 1.79 -1.98 13.03
C GLY A 262 0.66 -1.39 12.22
N GLY A 263 0.21 -2.11 11.22
CA GLY A 263 -0.91 -1.83 10.35
C GLY A 263 -1.09 -2.96 9.33
N ASP A 264 -2.09 -2.87 8.49
CA ASP A 264 -2.56 -3.94 7.60
C ASP A 264 -1.55 -4.43 6.54
N HIS A 265 -0.47 -3.70 6.30
CA HIS A 265 0.63 -4.15 5.44
C HIS A 265 1.49 -5.25 6.08
N ILE A 266 1.52 -5.34 7.42
CA ILE A 266 2.37 -6.29 8.16
C ILE A 266 2.06 -7.75 7.83
N PRO A 267 0.80 -8.21 7.84
CA PRO A 267 0.47 -9.58 7.46
C PRO A 267 0.93 -9.99 6.05
N PHE A 268 1.00 -9.02 5.13
CA PHE A 268 1.51 -9.25 3.77
C PHE A 268 3.03 -9.40 3.76
N LEU A 269 3.76 -8.56 4.50
CA LEU A 269 5.22 -8.67 4.66
C LEU A 269 5.62 -10.02 5.26
N GLU A 270 4.89 -10.47 6.30
CA GLU A 270 5.12 -11.76 6.95
C GLU A 270 4.93 -12.96 6.02
N ARG A 271 4.14 -12.80 4.96
CA ARG A 271 3.89 -13.83 3.93
C ARG A 271 4.73 -13.65 2.66
N GLY A 272 5.64 -12.66 2.68
CA GLY A 272 6.61 -12.41 1.59
C GLY A 272 6.08 -11.57 0.45
N PHE A 273 4.94 -10.91 0.63
CA PHE A 273 4.45 -9.93 -0.34
C PHE A 273 5.09 -8.55 -0.09
N ALA A 274 5.42 -7.82 -1.15
CA ALA A 274 5.88 -6.45 -1.02
C ALA A 274 4.72 -5.56 -0.54
N ALA A 275 4.91 -4.89 0.59
CA ALA A 275 3.87 -4.03 1.14
C ALA A 275 4.46 -2.76 1.76
N VAL A 276 3.67 -1.68 1.76
CA VAL A 276 4.03 -0.38 2.33
C VAL A 276 2.84 0.24 3.06
N ARG A 277 3.14 1.14 4.01
CA ARG A 277 2.12 1.94 4.68
C ARG A 277 2.28 3.41 4.32
N PHE A 278 1.17 4.03 3.92
CA PHE A 278 1.01 5.47 3.80
C PHE A 278 0.46 6.04 5.10
N THR A 279 1.00 7.16 5.58
CA THR A 279 0.47 7.87 6.72
C THR A 279 0.91 9.35 6.70
N GLU A 280 0.24 10.18 7.47
CA GLU A 280 0.55 11.60 7.62
C GLU A 280 1.89 11.84 8.31
N PRO A 281 2.53 13.04 8.14
CA PRO A 281 3.87 13.28 8.67
C PRO A 281 3.94 13.46 10.20
N ASN A 282 2.90 14.05 10.80
CA ASN A 282 2.86 14.37 12.22
C ASN A 282 1.49 14.00 12.81
N GLU A 283 1.45 12.92 13.60
CA GLU A 283 0.22 12.45 14.24
C GLU A 283 -0.17 13.34 15.44
N ASP A 284 -1.47 13.42 15.73
CA ASP A 284 -1.98 14.06 16.94
C ASP A 284 -2.63 13.02 17.86
N TYR A 285 -1.97 12.69 18.95
CA TYR A 285 -2.40 11.67 19.90
C TYR A 285 -3.53 12.10 20.83
N THR A 286 -4.02 13.34 20.71
CA THR A 286 -5.26 13.78 21.38
C THR A 286 -6.49 13.40 20.55
N HIS A 287 -6.32 12.99 19.30
CA HIS A 287 -7.39 12.62 18.40
C HIS A 287 -7.56 11.09 18.31
N GLN A 288 -6.57 10.37 17.77
CA GLN A 288 -6.69 8.93 17.52
C GLN A 288 -6.84 8.12 18.83
N HIS A 289 -7.66 7.08 18.80
CA HIS A 289 -7.89 6.16 19.92
C HIS A 289 -8.37 6.85 21.22
N GLN A 290 -9.07 7.97 21.09
CA GLN A 290 -9.55 8.73 22.23
C GLN A 290 -11.08 8.69 22.35
N ASN A 291 -11.57 8.59 23.60
CA ASN A 291 -12.95 8.89 23.87
C ASN A 291 -13.25 10.36 23.54
N VAL A 292 -14.36 10.63 22.89
CA VAL A 292 -14.79 11.99 22.56
C VAL A 292 -15.11 12.72 23.87
N ARG A 293 -14.33 13.74 24.21
CA ARG A 293 -14.50 14.53 25.43
C ARG A 293 -13.79 15.87 25.33
N VAL A 294 -14.12 16.76 26.24
CA VAL A 294 -13.34 17.98 26.53
C VAL A 294 -12.78 17.84 27.95
N GLU A 295 -11.48 17.94 28.08
CA GLU A 295 -10.78 17.81 29.35
C GLU A 295 -9.70 18.91 29.44
N ASN A 296 -9.75 19.74 30.50
CA ASN A 296 -8.84 20.86 30.68
C ASN A 296 -8.75 21.81 29.47
N GLY A 297 -9.86 22.01 28.75
CA GLY A 297 -9.92 22.86 27.56
C GLY A 297 -9.41 22.21 26.27
N VAL A 298 -8.88 20.98 26.33
CA VAL A 298 -8.45 20.19 25.18
C VAL A 298 -9.62 19.34 24.69
N LYS A 299 -9.88 19.37 23.39
CA LYS A 299 -10.83 18.48 22.73
C LYS A 299 -10.13 17.18 22.36
N TYR A 300 -10.63 16.07 22.85
CA TYR A 300 -10.20 14.72 22.51
C TYR A 300 -11.20 14.04 21.57
N GLY A 301 -10.70 13.15 20.75
CA GLY A 301 -11.51 12.33 19.85
C GLY A 301 -11.16 12.57 18.38
N ASP A 302 -11.32 11.53 17.60
CA ASP A 302 -11.01 11.53 16.16
C ASP A 302 -12.22 12.00 15.35
N LEU A 303 -12.34 13.31 15.18
CA LEU A 303 -13.49 14.01 14.61
C LEU A 303 -13.19 14.58 13.21
N PRO A 304 -14.21 14.75 12.34
CA PRO A 304 -14.02 15.26 10.98
C PRO A 304 -13.41 16.66 10.88
N GLU A 305 -13.57 17.50 11.91
CA GLU A 305 -12.98 18.84 11.94
C GLU A 305 -11.45 18.86 12.00
N HIS A 306 -10.84 17.73 12.32
CA HIS A 306 -9.38 17.57 12.36
C HIS A 306 -8.82 17.05 11.04
N VAL A 307 -9.68 16.67 10.07
CA VAL A 307 -9.27 16.11 8.79
C VAL A 307 -9.16 17.18 7.71
N ASP A 308 -8.03 17.24 7.04
CA ASP A 308 -7.82 18.01 5.80
C ASP A 308 -8.17 17.13 4.58
N PHE A 309 -9.42 17.21 4.11
CA PHE A 309 -9.91 16.41 3.00
C PHE A 309 -9.14 16.64 1.70
N GLY A 310 -8.56 17.84 1.53
CA GLY A 310 -7.69 18.17 0.40
C GLY A 310 -6.37 17.40 0.45
N TYR A 311 -5.84 17.18 1.66
CA TYR A 311 -4.66 16.37 1.88
C TYR A 311 -4.95 14.88 1.64
N VAL A 312 -6.07 14.34 2.14
CA VAL A 312 -6.49 12.96 1.81
C VAL A 312 -6.61 12.76 0.30
N ALA A 313 -7.15 13.77 -0.42
CA ALA A 313 -7.20 13.73 -1.89
C ALA A 313 -5.80 13.71 -2.54
N GLN A 314 -4.80 14.36 -1.95
CA GLN A 314 -3.42 14.25 -2.44
C GLN A 314 -2.84 12.86 -2.19
N VAL A 315 -3.09 12.26 -1.00
CA VAL A 315 -2.70 10.87 -0.70
C VAL A 315 -3.34 9.92 -1.72
N ALA A 316 -4.64 10.04 -1.97
CA ALA A 316 -5.35 9.23 -2.96
C ALA A 316 -4.76 9.40 -4.38
N ARG A 317 -4.35 10.61 -4.77
CA ARG A 317 -3.70 10.85 -6.08
C ARG A 317 -2.33 10.18 -6.17
N VAL A 318 -1.50 10.24 -5.12
CA VAL A 318 -0.18 9.57 -5.11
C VAL A 318 -0.36 8.05 -5.21
N ASN A 319 -1.28 7.49 -4.42
CA ASN A 319 -1.62 6.06 -4.49
C ASN A 319 -2.12 5.68 -5.88
N ALA A 320 -3.09 6.41 -6.44
CA ALA A 320 -3.66 6.14 -7.76
C ALA A 320 -2.61 6.26 -8.88
N ALA A 321 -1.69 7.22 -8.80
CA ALA A 321 -0.60 7.35 -9.76
C ALA A 321 0.32 6.12 -9.72
N ALA A 322 0.75 5.71 -8.52
CA ALA A 322 1.61 4.55 -8.35
C ALA A 322 0.92 3.26 -8.77
N LEU A 323 -0.33 3.03 -8.33
CA LEU A 323 -1.12 1.83 -8.69
C LEU A 323 -1.38 1.72 -10.18
N ALA A 324 -1.76 2.84 -10.82
CA ALA A 324 -2.02 2.85 -12.27
C ALA A 324 -0.74 2.57 -13.06
N THR A 325 0.38 3.17 -12.68
CA THR A 325 1.66 2.92 -13.33
C THR A 325 2.12 1.47 -13.14
N LEU A 326 1.94 0.89 -11.94
CA LEU A 326 2.23 -0.52 -11.67
C LEU A 326 1.34 -1.45 -12.51
N ALA A 327 0.05 -1.13 -12.58
CA ALA A 327 -0.93 -1.98 -13.26
C ALA A 327 -0.84 -1.90 -14.79
N LEU A 328 -0.22 -0.86 -15.35
CA LEU A 328 0.09 -0.70 -16.77
C LEU A 328 1.51 -1.14 -17.14
N ALA A 329 2.44 -1.17 -16.18
CA ALA A 329 3.83 -1.54 -16.43
C ALA A 329 3.97 -3.03 -16.75
N PRO A 330 5.04 -3.47 -17.46
CA PRO A 330 5.35 -4.87 -17.57
C PRO A 330 5.72 -5.49 -16.21
N SER A 331 5.71 -6.81 -16.13
CA SER A 331 6.17 -7.53 -14.95
C SER A 331 7.64 -7.20 -14.64
N LYS A 332 7.99 -7.16 -13.35
CA LYS A 332 9.40 -6.94 -12.97
C LYS A 332 10.29 -8.09 -13.47
N PRO A 333 11.52 -7.83 -13.92
CA PRO A 333 12.45 -8.88 -14.37
C PRO A 333 12.68 -9.92 -13.28
N ARG A 334 12.67 -11.20 -13.66
CA ARG A 334 12.91 -12.34 -12.75
C ARG A 334 14.35 -12.81 -12.84
N ASN A 335 14.81 -13.49 -11.80
CA ASN A 335 16.13 -14.09 -11.71
C ASN A 335 17.29 -13.15 -12.09
N VAL A 336 17.13 -11.87 -11.73
CA VAL A 336 18.18 -10.88 -11.97
C VAL A 336 19.40 -11.25 -11.14
N ALA A 337 20.53 -11.39 -11.81
CA ALA A 337 21.78 -11.81 -11.21
C ALA A 337 22.95 -10.91 -11.63
N ILE A 338 23.87 -10.71 -10.70
CA ILE A 338 25.21 -10.15 -10.92
C ILE A 338 26.22 -11.29 -10.95
N LEU A 339 27.02 -11.38 -12.02
CA LEU A 339 28.03 -12.44 -12.17
C LEU A 339 29.28 -12.08 -11.37
N THR A 340 29.65 -12.97 -10.44
CA THR A 340 30.76 -12.73 -9.50
C THR A 340 31.96 -13.66 -9.71
N GLN A 341 31.88 -14.60 -10.68
CA GLN A 341 32.95 -15.55 -10.95
C GLN A 341 34.25 -14.88 -11.44
N ARG A 342 34.10 -13.84 -12.27
CA ARG A 342 35.23 -13.09 -12.79
C ARG A 342 35.45 -11.83 -11.96
N LEU A 343 36.70 -11.63 -11.49
CA LEU A 343 37.13 -10.39 -10.86
C LEU A 343 37.55 -9.40 -11.96
N THR A 344 36.73 -8.35 -12.13
CA THR A 344 36.88 -7.33 -13.13
C THR A 344 36.23 -6.03 -12.69
N ASN A 345 36.67 -4.90 -13.22
CA ASN A 345 36.01 -3.62 -13.00
C ASN A 345 34.75 -3.40 -13.86
N ASP A 346 34.33 -4.42 -14.58
CA ASP A 346 33.04 -4.43 -15.28
C ASP A 346 31.99 -5.13 -14.40
N THR A 347 30.71 -4.78 -14.61
CA THR A 347 29.59 -5.47 -13.97
C THR A 347 28.76 -6.20 -15.01
N ASP A 348 28.76 -7.53 -14.93
CA ASP A 348 27.97 -8.40 -15.78
C ASP A 348 26.64 -8.72 -15.11
N LEU A 349 25.53 -8.40 -15.78
CA LEU A 349 24.15 -8.64 -15.32
C LEU A 349 23.45 -9.61 -16.26
N LYS A 350 22.59 -10.45 -15.72
CA LYS A 350 21.67 -11.29 -16.50
C LYS A 350 20.31 -11.41 -15.81
N TRP A 351 19.25 -11.71 -16.57
CA TRP A 351 17.88 -11.89 -16.10
C TRP A 351 17.09 -12.75 -17.06
N ASP A 352 15.91 -13.22 -16.65
CA ASP A 352 15.00 -13.94 -17.53
C ASP A 352 14.23 -12.98 -18.45
N ALA A 353 13.89 -13.43 -19.62
CA ALA A 353 13.05 -12.68 -20.55
C ALA A 353 11.62 -12.54 -19.96
N ASN A 354 11.07 -11.33 -20.02
CA ASN A 354 9.67 -11.09 -19.72
C ASN A 354 8.76 -11.62 -20.84
N ILE A 355 7.54 -12.01 -20.48
CA ILE A 355 6.54 -12.54 -21.40
C ILE A 355 5.47 -11.50 -21.79
N ASP A 356 5.58 -10.28 -21.27
CA ASP A 356 4.65 -9.19 -21.54
C ASP A 356 4.67 -8.85 -23.04
N THR A 357 3.49 -8.80 -23.67
CA THR A 357 3.36 -8.71 -25.13
C THR A 357 3.72 -7.35 -25.71
N ASP A 358 3.72 -6.32 -24.87
CA ASP A 358 4.05 -4.93 -25.16
C ASP A 358 5.43 -4.50 -24.68
N LEU A 359 6.24 -5.45 -24.17
CA LEU A 359 7.60 -5.18 -23.73
C LEU A 359 8.41 -4.47 -24.83
N ALA A 360 9.01 -3.32 -24.50
CA ALA A 360 9.98 -2.63 -25.35
C ALA A 360 11.42 -3.06 -25.06
N GLY A 361 11.73 -3.38 -23.79
CA GLY A 361 13.05 -3.80 -23.38
C GLY A 361 13.31 -3.53 -21.89
N TYR A 362 14.57 -3.30 -21.56
CA TYR A 362 15.03 -3.17 -20.18
C TYR A 362 15.85 -1.92 -19.96
N GLU A 363 15.83 -1.44 -18.73
CA GLU A 363 16.76 -0.43 -18.21
C GLU A 363 17.58 -1.03 -17.07
N ILE A 364 18.89 -0.84 -17.13
CA ILE A 364 19.76 -1.02 -15.98
C ILE A 364 19.76 0.30 -15.22
N VAL A 365 19.50 0.22 -13.91
CA VAL A 365 19.61 1.36 -13.00
C VAL A 365 20.77 1.14 -12.05
N TRP A 366 21.41 2.24 -11.60
CA TRP A 366 22.45 2.15 -10.59
C TRP A 366 22.48 3.40 -9.70
N ARG A 367 23.09 3.24 -8.56
CA ARG A 367 23.26 4.28 -7.57
C ARG A 367 24.52 4.06 -6.74
N ASP A 368 25.04 5.13 -6.16
CA ASP A 368 26.06 5.04 -5.12
C ASP A 368 25.49 4.26 -3.92
N THR A 369 26.33 3.54 -3.19
CA THR A 369 25.90 2.69 -2.06
C THR A 369 25.27 3.50 -0.92
N THR A 370 25.52 4.81 -0.86
CA THR A 370 24.92 5.74 0.12
C THR A 370 23.66 6.43 -0.39
N SER A 371 23.32 6.33 -1.69
CA SER A 371 22.14 6.97 -2.24
C SER A 371 20.87 6.20 -1.87
N PRO A 372 19.80 6.88 -1.42
CA PRO A 372 18.53 6.24 -1.07
C PRO A 372 17.68 5.83 -2.28
N VAL A 373 17.92 6.43 -3.45
CA VAL A 373 17.13 6.25 -4.68
C VAL A 373 18.01 5.92 -5.87
N TRP A 374 17.42 5.33 -6.90
CA TRP A 374 18.09 5.11 -8.17
C TRP A 374 18.36 6.45 -8.87
N THR A 375 19.64 6.79 -9.06
CA THR A 375 20.04 8.10 -9.56
C THR A 375 20.40 8.08 -11.03
N ASN A 376 20.68 6.90 -11.58
CA ASN A 376 21.12 6.73 -12.96
C ASN A 376 20.35 5.59 -13.62
N SER A 377 20.19 5.69 -14.94
CA SER A 377 19.58 4.63 -15.75
C SER A 377 20.22 4.57 -17.14
N ARG A 378 20.15 3.38 -17.74
CA ARG A 378 20.59 3.12 -19.11
C ARG A 378 19.64 2.13 -19.77
N SER A 379 19.01 2.53 -20.89
CA SER A 379 18.27 1.60 -21.72
C SER A 379 19.24 0.65 -22.45
N VAL A 380 18.92 -0.65 -22.44
CA VAL A 380 19.74 -1.69 -23.03
C VAL A 380 19.02 -2.49 -24.11
N GLY A 381 17.79 -2.09 -24.45
CA GLY A 381 16.96 -2.79 -25.42
C GLY A 381 16.39 -4.11 -24.89
N ASN A 382 15.83 -4.93 -25.76
CA ASN A 382 15.23 -6.21 -25.39
C ASN A 382 16.29 -7.32 -25.37
N VAL A 383 17.11 -7.32 -24.32
CA VAL A 383 18.20 -8.30 -24.08
C VAL A 383 18.04 -8.92 -22.69
N THR A 384 18.62 -10.07 -22.46
CA THR A 384 18.58 -10.78 -21.16
C THR A 384 19.90 -10.78 -20.42
N SER A 385 20.89 -10.07 -20.93
CA SER A 385 22.18 -9.84 -20.28
C SER A 385 22.84 -8.56 -20.77
N PHE A 386 23.66 -7.94 -19.95
CA PHE A 386 24.40 -6.73 -20.32
C PHE A 386 25.62 -6.55 -19.44
N THR A 387 26.71 -6.05 -20.02
CA THR A 387 27.94 -5.68 -19.30
C THR A 387 28.04 -4.16 -19.16
N MET A 388 28.05 -3.67 -17.94
CA MET A 388 28.36 -2.27 -17.60
C MET A 388 29.89 -2.10 -17.51
N LYS A 389 30.52 -1.72 -18.66
CA LYS A 389 31.96 -1.61 -18.77
C LYS A 389 32.53 -0.46 -17.91
N GLY A 390 33.61 -0.72 -17.20
CA GLY A 390 34.30 0.25 -16.36
C GLY A 390 33.51 0.65 -15.11
N MET A 391 32.47 -0.06 -14.76
CA MET A 391 31.64 0.20 -13.57
C MET A 391 31.71 -0.99 -12.63
N SER A 392 32.47 -0.86 -11.55
CA SER A 392 32.64 -1.95 -10.59
C SER A 392 31.39 -2.17 -9.75
N LYS A 393 30.99 -3.44 -9.65
CA LYS A 393 29.95 -3.89 -8.73
C LYS A 393 30.27 -3.65 -7.26
N ASP A 394 31.51 -3.40 -6.93
CA ASP A 394 31.95 -3.12 -5.56
C ASP A 394 31.71 -1.65 -5.15
N ASN A 395 31.51 -0.76 -6.14
CA ASN A 395 31.34 0.68 -5.91
C ASN A 395 29.86 1.14 -5.98
N TYR A 396 29.00 0.35 -6.65
CA TYR A 396 27.62 0.75 -6.95
C TYR A 396 26.65 -0.37 -6.63
N PHE A 397 25.42 -0.01 -6.29
CA PHE A 397 24.29 -0.91 -6.41
C PHE A 397 23.68 -0.82 -7.81
N PHE A 398 23.36 -1.97 -8.36
CA PHE A 398 22.69 -2.12 -9.65
C PHE A 398 21.29 -2.72 -9.50
N GLY A 399 20.46 -2.50 -10.50
CA GLY A 399 19.16 -3.13 -10.61
C GLY A 399 18.72 -3.17 -12.07
N VAL A 400 17.69 -3.96 -12.36
CA VAL A 400 17.11 -4.08 -13.70
C VAL A 400 15.62 -3.85 -13.59
N ARG A 401 15.04 -3.08 -14.52
CA ARG A 401 13.61 -2.92 -14.68
C ARG A 401 13.18 -3.10 -16.12
N ALA A 402 11.98 -3.60 -16.33
CA ALA A 402 11.36 -3.72 -17.65
C ALA A 402 10.65 -2.43 -18.04
N VAL A 403 10.58 -2.17 -19.34
CA VAL A 403 9.91 -0.99 -19.93
C VAL A 403 9.03 -1.48 -21.07
N ASP A 404 7.79 -1.01 -21.14
CA ASP A 404 6.88 -1.27 -22.26
C ASP A 404 7.00 -0.25 -23.40
N ARG A 405 6.20 -0.42 -24.44
CA ARG A 405 6.20 0.48 -25.62
C ARG A 405 5.60 1.86 -25.31
N ASP A 406 4.79 1.99 -24.26
CA ASP A 406 4.20 3.24 -23.81
C ASP A 406 5.11 3.99 -22.82
N GLY A 407 6.23 3.36 -22.43
CA GLY A 407 7.24 3.93 -21.52
C GLY A 407 6.95 3.69 -20.05
N ASN A 408 5.95 2.83 -19.71
CA ASN A 408 5.74 2.44 -18.32
C ASN A 408 6.90 1.53 -17.87
N ARG A 409 7.32 1.73 -16.62
CA ARG A 409 8.46 1.05 -16.02
C ARG A 409 8.01 0.16 -14.88
N SER A 410 8.52 -1.06 -14.83
CA SER A 410 8.31 -1.92 -13.66
C SER A 410 9.09 -1.42 -12.44
N PRO A 411 8.74 -1.87 -11.22
CA PRO A 411 9.65 -1.78 -10.09
C PRO A 411 11.00 -2.43 -10.42
N VAL A 412 12.05 -1.94 -9.77
CA VAL A 412 13.41 -2.46 -9.97
C VAL A 412 13.55 -3.82 -9.27
N SER A 413 14.14 -4.78 -9.98
CA SER A 413 14.62 -6.03 -9.38
C SER A 413 16.08 -5.87 -8.98
N PHE A 414 16.36 -6.05 -7.69
CA PHE A 414 17.72 -6.04 -7.14
C PHE A 414 18.39 -7.39 -7.43
N PRO A 415 19.63 -7.42 -7.97
CA PRO A 415 20.26 -8.66 -8.41
C PRO A 415 20.78 -9.50 -7.23
N LYS A 416 20.72 -10.82 -7.40
CA LYS A 416 21.41 -11.77 -6.52
C LYS A 416 22.80 -12.10 -7.09
N PRO A 417 23.83 -12.32 -6.24
CA PRO A 417 25.14 -12.76 -6.72
C PRO A 417 25.02 -14.16 -7.32
N LEU A 418 25.69 -14.36 -8.46
CA LEU A 418 25.78 -15.67 -9.13
C LEU A 418 27.24 -15.98 -9.42
N ARG A 419 27.68 -17.13 -8.90
CA ARG A 419 29.01 -17.70 -9.15
C ARG A 419 29.02 -18.66 -10.32
#